data_3e8a22b9967bbaf626353484d47cdccb
#
_entry.id   3e8a22b9967bbaf626353484d47cdccb
#
_cell.length_a   1.000
_cell.length_b   1.000
_cell.length_c   1.000
_cell.angle_alpha   90.00
_cell.angle_beta   90.00
_cell.angle_gamma   90.00
#
_symmetry.space_group_name_H-M   'P 1'
#
loop_
_entity.id
_entity.type
_entity.pdbx_description
1 polymer ?
#
loop_
_entity_poly.entity_id
_entity_poly.type
_entity_poly.pdbx_seq_one_letter_code
_entity_poly.pdbx_strand_id
1 'polypeptide(L)'
;GKVLTYDTIAECVKKCEYAVRGEIYLAATERIKAGKEVIFTNVGNPHGLGQKPLTFLRQVMALVMAPFLLEDPRVYDMFPGDAIARARTYLEHVKGGIGGYSDSKGNPYVRQEVCDFIQRRDGHRADPDNIFLTNGASEAVRLVLRTTIRGPSDGVMVPVPQYPLYSASVALYNGTFVGYNLCEARGWGLDIASMENALAEARRSGITVRAMVFINPGNPTGNCLTVPDLQQLVRFAYNNGLVLMADEVYQENIYQDKTPFTSCKKVLAEMGRPFAETVELVSFHTVSKGVYGECGLRGGYMELTNIDARVSDEMYKLCSINLSPNVTGQVALGLMCNPPRPGSESYANNMREKDVLLQSLIRRARSITDAFNSLDGVTCEETEGALYSFPKIVLPRAAMEAAKAAGKAPDVFYCLELLKETGLSCVPGSGFGQAEGTYHFR
;
A
#
# COMPACT_ATOMS: atom_id res chain seq x y z
N GLY A 1 -21.88 12.40 34.66
CA GLY A 1 -21.25 11.20 34.11
C GLY A 1 -20.32 11.55 32.98
N LYS A 2 -19.43 10.63 32.55
CA LYS A 2 -18.59 10.82 31.36
C LYS A 2 -19.47 10.78 30.12
N VAL A 3 -19.23 11.68 29.15
CA VAL A 3 -19.93 11.74 27.87
C VAL A 3 -19.32 10.73 26.87
N LEU A 4 -17.98 10.63 26.84
CA LEU A 4 -17.27 9.66 25.99
C LEU A 4 -16.98 8.39 26.80
N THR A 5 -17.76 7.36 26.52
CA THR A 5 -17.61 6.00 27.05
C THR A 5 -17.66 5.02 25.87
N TYR A 6 -17.26 3.77 26.07
CA TYR A 6 -17.36 2.75 25.00
C TYR A 6 -18.78 2.63 24.44
N ASP A 7 -19.81 2.74 25.29
CA ASP A 7 -21.21 2.62 24.86
C ASP A 7 -21.70 3.83 24.06
N THR A 8 -21.09 5.00 24.25
CA THR A 8 -21.55 6.26 23.65
C THR A 8 -20.75 6.72 22.44
N ILE A 9 -19.64 6.06 22.08
CA ILE A 9 -18.90 6.35 20.85
C ILE A 9 -19.61 5.81 19.61
N ALA A 10 -19.25 6.33 18.42
CA ALA A 10 -19.84 5.94 17.16
C ALA A 10 -19.70 4.43 16.89
N GLU A 11 -20.78 3.78 16.49
CA GLU A 11 -20.80 2.34 16.19
C GLU A 11 -19.82 1.92 15.09
N CYS A 12 -19.61 2.77 14.07
CA CYS A 12 -18.63 2.52 13.02
C CYS A 12 -17.19 2.44 13.53
N VAL A 13 -16.87 3.16 14.62
CA VAL A 13 -15.56 3.08 15.30
C VAL A 13 -15.40 1.75 16.02
N LYS A 14 -16.46 1.25 16.68
CA LYS A 14 -16.43 -0.06 17.34
C LYS A 14 -16.31 -1.22 16.34
N LYS A 15 -16.93 -1.09 15.17
CA LYS A 15 -16.88 -2.09 14.09
C LYS A 15 -15.57 -2.08 13.28
N CYS A 16 -14.75 -1.06 13.44
CA CYS A 16 -13.50 -0.91 12.74
C CYS A 16 -12.42 -1.80 13.37
N GLU A 17 -12.01 -2.85 12.67
CA GLU A 17 -10.95 -3.77 13.09
C GLU A 17 -9.71 -3.62 12.20
N TYR A 18 -8.53 -3.62 12.81
CA TYR A 18 -7.25 -3.52 12.11
C TYR A 18 -6.24 -4.54 12.66
N ALA A 19 -6.26 -5.74 12.10
CA ALA A 19 -5.54 -6.92 12.57
C ALA A 19 -4.01 -6.76 12.65
N VAL A 20 -3.42 -5.89 11.84
CA VAL A 20 -1.96 -5.63 11.84
C VAL A 20 -1.44 -5.15 13.21
N ARG A 21 -2.31 -4.57 14.04
CA ARG A 21 -2.04 -4.14 15.42
C ARG A 21 -3.00 -4.76 16.43
N GLY A 22 -3.43 -5.99 16.16
CA GLY A 22 -4.34 -6.75 16.99
C GLY A 22 -3.69 -7.46 18.18
N GLU A 23 -4.31 -8.54 18.63
CA GLU A 23 -3.95 -9.30 19.84
C GLU A 23 -2.48 -9.77 19.86
N ILE A 24 -1.98 -10.27 18.73
CA ILE A 24 -0.59 -10.77 18.62
C ILE A 24 0.41 -9.64 18.89
N TYR A 25 0.15 -8.45 18.33
CA TYR A 25 1.02 -7.28 18.57
C TYR A 25 1.03 -6.86 20.03
N LEU A 26 -0.12 -6.91 20.71
CA LEU A 26 -0.20 -6.61 22.15
C LEU A 26 0.58 -7.63 22.97
N ALA A 27 0.41 -8.93 22.68
CA ALA A 27 1.17 -10.01 23.33
C ALA A 27 2.69 -9.87 23.09
N ALA A 28 3.10 -9.48 21.88
CA ALA A 28 4.50 -9.20 21.57
C ALA A 28 5.07 -8.03 22.39
N THR A 29 4.28 -6.98 22.57
CA THR A 29 4.67 -5.83 23.40
C THR A 29 4.87 -6.23 24.88
N GLU A 30 3.98 -7.06 25.43
CA GLU A 30 4.12 -7.57 26.79
C GLU A 30 5.36 -8.49 26.94
N ARG A 31 5.66 -9.30 25.90
CA ARG A 31 6.87 -10.12 25.87
C ARG A 31 8.16 -9.28 25.96
N ILE A 32 8.20 -8.14 25.24
CA ILE A 32 9.33 -7.18 25.31
C ILE A 32 9.45 -6.58 26.71
N LYS A 33 8.34 -6.15 27.32
CA LYS A 33 8.33 -5.63 28.70
C LYS A 33 8.88 -6.65 29.71
N ALA A 34 8.67 -7.94 29.43
CA ALA A 34 9.23 -9.04 30.21
C ALA A 34 10.70 -9.34 29.90
N GLY A 35 11.40 -8.51 29.12
CA GLY A 35 12.80 -8.65 28.77
C GLY A 35 13.12 -9.75 27.74
N LYS A 36 12.11 -10.26 27.01
CA LYS A 36 12.29 -11.31 26.01
C LYS A 36 12.35 -10.70 24.59
N GLU A 37 13.16 -11.31 23.75
CA GLU A 37 13.30 -10.90 22.35
C GLU A 37 12.03 -11.16 21.53
N VAL A 38 11.74 -10.24 20.60
CA VAL A 38 10.64 -10.37 19.63
C VAL A 38 11.13 -9.92 18.25
N ILE A 39 10.82 -10.73 17.25
CA ILE A 39 11.04 -10.41 15.83
C ILE A 39 9.68 -9.99 15.25
N PHE A 40 9.53 -8.70 14.99
CA PHE A 40 8.30 -8.16 14.41
C PHE A 40 8.27 -8.34 12.89
N THR A 41 7.27 -9.07 12.41
CA THR A 41 6.99 -9.24 10.97
C THR A 41 5.62 -8.71 10.57
N ASN A 42 4.87 -8.14 11.51
CA ASN A 42 3.49 -7.69 11.33
C ASN A 42 3.33 -6.40 10.51
N VAL A 43 4.40 -5.61 10.34
CA VAL A 43 4.38 -4.35 9.58
C VAL A 43 5.54 -4.32 8.61
N GLY A 44 5.26 -4.02 7.34
CA GLY A 44 6.30 -3.75 6.33
C GLY A 44 6.98 -2.41 6.63
N ASN A 45 8.00 -2.44 7.49
CA ASN A 45 8.79 -1.30 7.95
C ASN A 45 10.29 -1.54 7.72
N PRO A 46 10.77 -1.37 6.47
CA PRO A 46 12.15 -1.73 6.11
C PRO A 46 13.22 -1.06 6.97
N HIS A 47 13.13 0.25 7.22
CA HIS A 47 14.11 0.97 8.05
C HIS A 47 14.07 0.50 9.51
N GLY A 48 12.89 0.18 10.03
CA GLY A 48 12.75 -0.41 11.37
C GLY A 48 13.38 -1.80 11.51
N LEU A 49 13.60 -2.48 10.39
CA LEU A 49 14.27 -3.79 10.30
C LEU A 49 15.72 -3.68 9.82
N GLY A 50 16.30 -2.47 9.83
CA GLY A 50 17.71 -2.23 9.57
C GLY A 50 18.08 -1.89 8.12
N GLN A 51 17.10 -1.73 7.20
CA GLN A 51 17.41 -1.20 5.88
C GLN A 51 17.93 0.22 5.98
N LYS A 52 19.06 0.50 5.34
CA LYS A 52 19.61 1.85 5.27
C LYS A 52 18.83 2.69 4.26
N PRO A 53 18.56 3.97 4.55
CA PRO A 53 17.94 4.87 3.58
C PRO A 53 18.86 5.12 2.38
N LEU A 54 18.25 5.45 1.23
CA LEU A 54 19.00 5.86 0.04
C LEU A 54 19.70 7.21 0.30
N THR A 55 20.98 7.28 -0.03
CA THR A 55 21.84 8.42 0.32
C THR A 55 21.37 9.71 -0.32
N PHE A 56 21.13 9.74 -1.63
CA PHE A 56 20.75 10.96 -2.35
C PHE A 56 19.48 11.59 -1.80
N LEU A 57 18.42 10.77 -1.56
CA LEU A 57 17.16 11.26 -0.98
C LEU A 57 17.43 11.98 0.34
N ARG A 58 18.22 11.35 1.24
CA ARG A 58 18.49 11.91 2.56
C ARG A 58 19.40 13.13 2.52
N GLN A 59 20.33 13.20 1.58
CA GLN A 59 21.16 14.39 1.37
C GLN A 59 20.32 15.60 0.96
N VAL A 60 19.46 15.44 -0.03
CA VAL A 60 18.54 16.52 -0.44
C VAL A 60 17.60 16.91 0.69
N MET A 61 17.00 15.93 1.36
CA MET A 61 16.12 16.17 2.52
C MET A 61 16.82 16.95 3.63
N ALA A 62 18.07 16.62 3.97
CA ALA A 62 18.84 17.32 4.99
C ALA A 62 19.01 18.81 4.66
N LEU A 63 19.32 19.12 3.40
CA LEU A 63 19.52 20.50 2.92
C LEU A 63 18.19 21.28 2.84
N VAL A 64 17.09 20.62 2.49
CA VAL A 64 15.74 21.25 2.47
C VAL A 64 15.24 21.48 3.90
N MET A 65 15.51 20.56 4.82
CA MET A 65 15.11 20.69 6.23
C MET A 65 15.92 21.75 6.99
N ALA A 66 17.20 21.95 6.62
CA ALA A 66 18.13 22.84 7.25
C ALA A 66 18.80 23.77 6.21
N PRO A 67 18.03 24.70 5.58
CA PRO A 67 18.51 25.46 4.42
C PRO A 67 19.71 26.37 4.75
N PHE A 68 19.96 26.71 6.01
CA PHE A 68 21.14 27.45 6.44
C PHE A 68 22.46 26.70 6.11
N LEU A 69 22.44 25.38 5.93
CA LEU A 69 23.59 24.60 5.48
C LEU A 69 24.04 24.99 4.06
N LEU A 70 23.12 25.47 3.23
CA LEU A 70 23.42 25.90 1.85
C LEU A 70 24.20 27.23 1.80
N GLU A 71 24.24 27.97 2.91
CA GLU A 71 24.98 29.22 3.05
C GLU A 71 26.43 28.99 3.54
N ASP A 72 26.71 27.83 4.10
CA ASP A 72 28.04 27.44 4.55
C ASP A 72 28.90 26.98 3.37
N PRO A 73 30.04 27.59 3.07
CA PRO A 73 30.93 27.19 1.97
C PRO A 73 31.34 25.71 2.00
N ARG A 74 31.40 25.11 3.18
CA ARG A 74 31.77 23.69 3.39
C ARG A 74 30.70 22.73 2.91
N VAL A 75 29.51 23.21 2.51
CA VAL A 75 28.44 22.35 1.96
C VAL A 75 28.92 21.53 0.77
N TYR A 76 29.82 22.10 -0.05
CA TYR A 76 30.39 21.40 -1.22
C TYR A 76 31.41 20.31 -0.86
N ASP A 77 31.90 20.30 0.36
CA ASP A 77 32.78 19.23 0.88
C ASP A 77 31.95 18.06 1.46
N MET A 78 30.70 18.32 1.84
CA MET A 78 29.81 17.35 2.51
C MET A 78 28.77 16.74 1.61
N PHE A 79 28.30 17.46 0.59
CA PHE A 79 27.21 17.06 -0.28
C PHE A 79 27.61 17.15 -1.76
N PRO A 80 27.16 16.21 -2.59
CA PRO A 80 27.40 16.28 -4.03
C PRO A 80 26.65 17.45 -4.66
N GLY A 81 27.21 18.00 -5.75
CA GLY A 81 26.70 19.20 -6.40
C GLY A 81 25.26 19.05 -6.91
N ASP A 82 24.90 17.87 -7.37
CA ASP A 82 23.53 17.60 -7.85
C ASP A 82 22.50 17.53 -6.70
N ALA A 83 22.89 17.08 -5.51
CA ALA A 83 22.03 17.14 -4.32
C ALA A 83 21.82 18.58 -3.84
N ILE A 84 22.90 19.40 -3.85
CA ILE A 84 22.81 20.83 -3.52
C ILE A 84 21.87 21.55 -4.52
N ALA A 85 22.06 21.32 -5.81
CA ALA A 85 21.23 21.92 -6.85
C ALA A 85 19.76 21.51 -6.69
N ARG A 86 19.49 20.23 -6.41
CA ARG A 86 18.15 19.73 -6.20
C ARG A 86 17.48 20.34 -4.95
N ALA A 87 18.22 20.49 -3.86
CA ALA A 87 17.69 21.14 -2.65
C ALA A 87 17.32 22.60 -2.91
N ARG A 88 18.16 23.34 -3.65
CA ARG A 88 17.85 24.73 -4.05
C ARG A 88 16.59 24.80 -4.90
N THR A 89 16.43 23.90 -5.87
CA THR A 89 15.23 23.81 -6.70
C THR A 89 13.97 23.61 -5.85
N TYR A 90 14.00 22.69 -4.88
CA TYR A 90 12.83 22.52 -3.99
C TYR A 90 12.55 23.76 -3.16
N LEU A 91 13.58 24.43 -2.62
CA LEU A 91 13.39 25.64 -1.82
C LEU A 91 12.83 26.83 -2.65
N GLU A 92 13.11 26.89 -3.94
CA GLU A 92 12.53 27.85 -4.86
C GLU A 92 11.03 27.62 -5.10
N HIS A 93 10.62 26.35 -5.20
CA HIS A 93 9.25 25.93 -5.52
C HIS A 93 8.37 25.69 -4.28
N VAL A 94 8.98 25.38 -3.15
CA VAL A 94 8.28 25.15 -1.87
C VAL A 94 8.36 26.45 -1.05
N LYS A 95 7.48 27.39 -1.38
CA LYS A 95 7.45 28.71 -0.72
C LYS A 95 7.21 28.56 0.79
N GLY A 96 8.06 29.21 1.57
CA GLY A 96 8.03 29.06 3.04
C GLY A 96 8.76 27.83 3.58
N GLY A 97 9.45 27.07 2.72
CA GLY A 97 10.15 25.85 3.08
C GLY A 97 9.18 24.76 3.58
N ILE A 98 9.71 23.78 4.27
CA ILE A 98 8.92 22.67 4.82
C ILE A 98 7.98 23.06 5.97
N GLY A 99 8.14 24.26 6.55
CA GLY A 99 7.29 24.79 7.62
C GLY A 99 6.06 25.53 7.11
N GLY A 100 5.96 25.81 5.80
CA GLY A 100 4.81 26.45 5.18
C GLY A 100 3.76 25.44 4.71
N TYR A 101 2.48 25.83 4.68
CA TYR A 101 1.45 25.04 4.01
C TYR A 101 1.66 25.06 2.49
N SER A 102 1.42 23.94 1.84
CA SER A 102 1.28 23.87 0.38
C SER A 102 -0.19 24.01 -0.04
N ASP A 103 -0.44 23.96 -1.35
CA ASP A 103 -1.78 23.70 -1.87
C ASP A 103 -2.34 22.39 -1.28
N SER A 104 -3.67 22.33 -1.11
CA SER A 104 -4.33 21.18 -0.46
C SER A 104 -4.25 19.88 -1.28
N LYS A 105 -4.07 19.96 -2.60
CA LYS A 105 -3.71 18.81 -3.45
C LYS A 105 -2.21 18.48 -3.38
N GLY A 106 -1.41 19.28 -2.71
CA GLY A 106 0.04 19.21 -2.70
C GLY A 106 0.71 20.23 -3.62
N ASN A 107 2.00 20.43 -3.41
CA ASN A 107 2.81 21.40 -4.13
C ASN A 107 2.76 21.15 -5.65
N PRO A 108 2.46 22.17 -6.48
CA PRO A 108 2.36 22.02 -7.94
C PRO A 108 3.62 21.47 -8.61
N TYR A 109 4.80 21.87 -8.13
CA TYR A 109 6.07 21.36 -8.64
C TYR A 109 6.21 19.85 -8.42
N VAL A 110 5.89 19.35 -7.22
CA VAL A 110 5.94 17.92 -6.91
C VAL A 110 4.87 17.16 -7.69
N ARG A 111 3.67 17.72 -7.87
CA ARG A 111 2.64 17.10 -8.73
C ARG A 111 3.12 16.95 -10.18
N GLN A 112 3.88 17.91 -10.70
CA GLN A 112 4.49 17.80 -12.02
C GLN A 112 5.56 16.70 -12.06
N GLU A 113 6.41 16.56 -11.03
CA GLU A 113 7.37 15.45 -10.94
C GLU A 113 6.69 14.08 -10.94
N VAL A 114 5.53 13.96 -10.29
CA VAL A 114 4.70 12.74 -10.34
C VAL A 114 4.19 12.49 -11.76
N CYS A 115 3.69 13.52 -12.47
CA CYS A 115 3.25 13.39 -13.86
C CYS A 115 4.37 12.93 -14.78
N ASP A 116 5.56 13.50 -14.63
CA ASP A 116 6.74 13.14 -15.41
C ASP A 116 7.18 11.70 -15.11
N PHE A 117 7.06 11.27 -13.87
CA PHE A 117 7.30 9.87 -13.48
C PHE A 117 6.32 8.93 -14.15
N ILE A 118 5.02 9.22 -14.11
CA ILE A 118 3.98 8.41 -14.74
C ILE A 118 4.21 8.33 -16.26
N GLN A 119 4.52 9.45 -16.89
CA GLN A 119 4.80 9.47 -18.33
C GLN A 119 6.02 8.63 -18.70
N ARG A 120 7.09 8.67 -17.91
CA ARG A 120 8.28 7.82 -18.15
C ARG A 120 7.99 6.34 -17.94
N ARG A 121 7.17 5.99 -16.95
CA ARG A 121 6.79 4.61 -16.63
C ARG A 121 5.86 4.02 -17.69
N ASP A 122 4.83 4.77 -18.08
CA ASP A 122 3.70 4.26 -18.85
C ASP A 122 3.72 4.66 -20.33
N GLY A 123 4.47 5.69 -20.69
CA GLY A 123 4.43 6.29 -22.05
C GLY A 123 3.20 7.17 -22.30
N HIS A 124 2.34 7.34 -21.33
CA HIS A 124 1.12 8.16 -21.40
C HIS A 124 1.20 9.38 -20.49
N ARG A 125 0.69 10.52 -20.96
CA ARG A 125 0.70 11.76 -20.18
C ARG A 125 -0.21 11.65 -18.96
N ALA A 126 0.22 12.29 -17.86
CA ALA A 126 -0.61 12.56 -16.70
C ALA A 126 -0.90 14.07 -16.62
N ASP A 127 -2.01 14.43 -16.00
CA ASP A 127 -2.41 15.80 -15.77
C ASP A 127 -2.17 16.14 -14.29
N PRO A 128 -1.38 17.19 -13.97
CA PRO A 128 -1.13 17.59 -12.59
C PRO A 128 -2.41 17.96 -11.82
N ASP A 129 -3.48 18.35 -12.50
CA ASP A 129 -4.75 18.66 -11.85
C ASP A 129 -5.50 17.40 -11.35
N ASN A 130 -5.15 16.25 -11.89
CA ASN A 130 -5.65 14.95 -11.48
C ASN A 130 -4.76 14.24 -10.44
N ILE A 131 -3.67 14.87 -10.01
CA ILE A 131 -2.76 14.36 -8.98
C ILE A 131 -3.09 15.00 -7.62
N PHE A 132 -3.30 14.15 -6.63
CA PHE A 132 -3.45 14.52 -5.23
C PHE A 132 -2.30 13.93 -4.43
N LEU A 133 -1.46 14.77 -3.85
CA LEU A 133 -0.45 14.35 -2.89
C LEU A 133 -1.12 14.15 -1.53
N THR A 134 -0.70 13.13 -0.79
CA THR A 134 -1.35 12.72 0.46
C THR A 134 -0.32 12.30 1.52
N ASN A 135 -0.74 12.24 2.78
CA ASN A 135 0.07 11.72 3.89
C ASN A 135 0.15 10.17 3.81
N GLY A 136 0.83 9.67 2.77
CA GLY A 136 0.89 8.26 2.40
C GLY A 136 -0.36 7.80 1.64
N ALA A 137 -0.25 6.67 0.94
CA ALA A 137 -1.35 6.11 0.14
C ALA A 137 -2.61 5.80 0.96
N SER A 138 -2.47 5.50 2.26
CA SER A 138 -3.63 5.20 3.13
C SER A 138 -4.59 6.38 3.30
N GLU A 139 -4.09 7.62 3.28
CA GLU A 139 -4.95 8.80 3.27
C GLU A 139 -5.71 8.92 1.95
N ALA A 140 -5.03 8.71 0.82
CA ALA A 140 -5.65 8.72 -0.51
C ALA A 140 -6.77 7.66 -0.61
N VAL A 141 -6.51 6.43 -0.19
CA VAL A 141 -7.52 5.35 -0.16
C VAL A 141 -8.74 5.75 0.66
N ARG A 142 -8.52 6.31 1.87
CA ARG A 142 -9.61 6.75 2.73
C ARG A 142 -10.41 7.90 2.13
N LEU A 143 -9.74 8.83 1.44
CA LEU A 143 -10.40 9.94 0.74
C LEU A 143 -11.34 9.41 -0.35
N VAL A 144 -10.89 8.48 -1.17
CA VAL A 144 -11.71 7.86 -2.22
C VAL A 144 -12.89 7.09 -1.62
N LEU A 145 -12.64 6.25 -0.61
CA LEU A 145 -13.71 5.48 0.05
C LEU A 145 -14.72 6.40 0.74
N ARG A 146 -14.25 7.47 1.40
CA ARG A 146 -15.13 8.47 2.03
C ARG A 146 -16.03 9.19 1.02
N THR A 147 -15.50 9.46 -0.18
CA THR A 147 -16.25 10.09 -1.27
C THR A 147 -17.23 9.12 -1.92
N THR A 148 -16.87 7.83 -1.98
CA THR A 148 -17.65 6.79 -2.68
C THR A 148 -18.80 6.25 -1.84
N ILE A 149 -18.59 6.03 -0.53
CA ILE A 149 -19.56 5.36 0.37
C ILE A 149 -20.54 6.40 0.92
N ARG A 150 -21.82 6.27 0.59
CA ARG A 150 -22.90 7.14 1.08
C ARG A 150 -23.55 6.58 2.35
N GLY A 151 -23.50 5.25 2.54
CA GLY A 151 -24.10 4.56 3.67
C GLY A 151 -24.04 3.04 3.52
N PRO A 152 -24.74 2.29 4.39
CA PRO A 152 -24.62 0.84 4.49
C PRO A 152 -25.12 0.06 3.27
N SER A 153 -25.91 0.70 2.42
CA SER A 153 -26.37 0.09 1.14
C SER A 153 -25.33 0.22 0.02
N ASP A 154 -24.24 0.96 0.22
CA ASP A 154 -23.14 1.02 -0.74
C ASP A 154 -22.06 0.02 -0.41
N GLY A 155 -21.67 -0.79 -1.39
CA GLY A 155 -20.67 -1.83 -1.28
C GLY A 155 -19.36 -1.48 -1.99
N VAL A 156 -18.26 -2.01 -1.46
CA VAL A 156 -16.94 -1.97 -2.09
C VAL A 156 -16.43 -3.40 -2.21
N MET A 157 -16.10 -3.82 -3.43
CA MET A 157 -15.46 -5.12 -3.69
C MET A 157 -13.99 -5.06 -3.31
N VAL A 158 -13.54 -6.01 -2.51
CA VAL A 158 -12.17 -6.07 -1.99
C VAL A 158 -11.67 -7.52 -2.12
N PRO A 159 -10.40 -7.75 -2.54
CA PRO A 159 -9.87 -9.10 -2.65
C PRO A 159 -9.80 -9.79 -1.27
N VAL A 160 -9.95 -11.11 -1.26
CA VAL A 160 -9.75 -11.94 -0.10
C VAL A 160 -8.67 -12.98 -0.44
N PRO A 161 -7.52 -12.95 0.24
CA PRO A 161 -7.13 -12.07 1.35
C PRO A 161 -6.84 -10.63 0.91
N GLN A 162 -6.90 -9.69 1.85
CA GLN A 162 -6.75 -8.25 1.61
C GLN A 162 -5.92 -7.54 2.68
N TYR A 163 -5.34 -6.39 2.36
CA TYR A 163 -4.76 -5.49 3.34
C TYR A 163 -5.87 -4.88 4.21
N PRO A 164 -5.85 -5.01 5.55
CA PRO A 164 -6.96 -4.62 6.44
C PRO A 164 -7.35 -3.14 6.43
N LEU A 165 -6.56 -2.28 5.77
CA LEU A 165 -6.93 -0.89 5.53
C LEU A 165 -8.30 -0.77 4.86
N TYR A 166 -8.59 -1.64 3.89
CA TYR A 166 -9.83 -1.59 3.12
C TYR A 166 -11.03 -1.98 3.96
N SER A 167 -11.00 -3.14 4.61
CA SER A 167 -12.12 -3.58 5.47
C SER A 167 -12.37 -2.61 6.62
N ALA A 168 -11.29 -2.15 7.27
CA ALA A 168 -11.38 -1.17 8.35
C ALA A 168 -11.99 0.17 7.88
N SER A 169 -11.57 0.68 6.72
CA SER A 169 -12.07 1.95 6.19
C SER A 169 -13.53 1.84 5.70
N VAL A 170 -13.89 0.72 5.06
CA VAL A 170 -15.28 0.46 4.65
C VAL A 170 -16.20 0.44 5.88
N ALA A 171 -15.82 -0.26 6.95
CA ALA A 171 -16.57 -0.27 8.20
C ALA A 171 -16.66 1.11 8.84
N LEU A 172 -15.53 1.86 8.88
CA LEU A 172 -15.46 3.21 9.46
C LEU A 172 -16.40 4.19 8.73
N TYR A 173 -16.54 4.05 7.41
CA TYR A 173 -17.43 4.90 6.61
C TYR A 173 -18.85 4.33 6.48
N ASN A 174 -19.15 3.29 7.27
CA ASN A 174 -20.46 2.66 7.31
C ASN A 174 -20.92 2.09 5.95
N GLY A 175 -19.97 1.57 5.18
CA GLY A 175 -20.22 0.83 3.93
C GLY A 175 -20.31 -0.67 4.14
N THR A 176 -20.60 -1.40 3.07
CA THR A 176 -20.64 -2.86 3.05
C THR A 176 -19.40 -3.43 2.36
N PHE A 177 -18.67 -4.28 3.05
CA PHE A 177 -17.55 -5.03 2.50
C PHE A 177 -18.07 -6.17 1.61
N VAL A 178 -17.62 -6.22 0.36
CA VAL A 178 -17.99 -7.27 -0.61
C VAL A 178 -16.71 -8.01 -1.01
N GLY A 179 -16.42 -9.12 -0.32
CA GLY A 179 -15.21 -9.90 -0.57
C GLY A 179 -15.30 -10.74 -1.85
N TYR A 180 -14.25 -10.73 -2.67
CA TYR A 180 -14.06 -11.70 -3.75
C TYR A 180 -12.75 -12.47 -3.54
N ASN A 181 -12.79 -13.80 -3.71
CA ASN A 181 -11.63 -14.64 -3.42
C ASN A 181 -10.60 -14.59 -4.55
N LEU A 182 -9.33 -14.52 -4.17
CA LEU A 182 -8.21 -14.84 -5.05
C LEU A 182 -8.01 -16.36 -5.08
N CYS A 183 -7.46 -16.88 -6.17
CA CYS A 183 -7.24 -18.31 -6.33
C CYS A 183 -5.82 -18.72 -5.88
N GLU A 184 -5.69 -19.27 -4.68
CA GLU A 184 -4.40 -19.73 -4.15
C GLU A 184 -3.73 -20.76 -5.06
N ALA A 185 -4.48 -21.75 -5.53
CA ALA A 185 -3.97 -22.81 -6.41
C ALA A 185 -3.45 -22.30 -7.77
N ARG A 186 -3.69 -21.03 -8.10
CA ARG A 186 -3.16 -20.34 -9.29
C ARG A 186 -2.27 -19.16 -8.89
N GLY A 187 -1.47 -19.33 -7.82
CA GLY A 187 -0.55 -18.30 -7.33
C GLY A 187 -1.23 -17.01 -6.90
N TRP A 188 -2.42 -17.11 -6.29
CA TRP A 188 -3.23 -15.95 -5.89
C TRP A 188 -3.72 -15.08 -7.07
N GLY A 189 -3.89 -15.69 -8.25
CA GLY A 189 -4.43 -15.04 -9.42
C GLY A 189 -5.92 -14.68 -9.26
N LEU A 190 -6.42 -13.87 -10.19
CA LEU A 190 -7.84 -13.47 -10.22
C LEU A 190 -8.75 -14.68 -10.45
N ASP A 191 -9.89 -14.67 -9.76
CA ASP A 191 -10.99 -15.58 -9.97
C ASP A 191 -12.23 -14.80 -10.40
N ILE A 192 -12.44 -14.72 -11.72
CA ILE A 192 -13.55 -13.95 -12.30
C ILE A 192 -14.91 -14.52 -11.84
N ALA A 193 -15.05 -15.83 -11.71
CA ALA A 193 -16.26 -16.44 -11.21
C ALA A 193 -16.56 -16.02 -9.77
N SER A 194 -15.54 -15.96 -8.92
CA SER A 194 -15.67 -15.44 -7.55
C SER A 194 -16.09 -13.97 -7.56
N MET A 195 -15.53 -13.14 -8.45
CA MET A 195 -15.89 -11.72 -8.57
C MET A 195 -17.37 -11.56 -9.02
N GLU A 196 -17.80 -12.31 -10.04
CA GLU A 196 -19.17 -12.29 -10.53
C GLU A 196 -20.17 -12.76 -9.46
N ASN A 197 -19.85 -13.84 -8.75
CA ASN A 197 -20.68 -14.37 -7.68
C ASN A 197 -20.80 -13.37 -6.51
N ALA A 198 -19.70 -12.77 -6.07
CA ALA A 198 -19.71 -11.78 -4.99
C ALA A 198 -20.57 -10.55 -5.35
N LEU A 199 -20.44 -10.07 -6.58
CA LEU A 199 -21.23 -8.94 -7.07
C LEU A 199 -22.73 -9.30 -7.16
N ALA A 200 -23.05 -10.48 -7.70
CA ALA A 200 -24.43 -10.93 -7.81
C ALA A 200 -25.10 -11.11 -6.45
N GLU A 201 -24.36 -11.67 -5.46
CA GLU A 201 -24.85 -11.84 -4.09
C GLU A 201 -25.10 -10.48 -3.41
N ALA A 202 -24.15 -9.56 -3.53
CA ALA A 202 -24.31 -8.22 -3.00
C ALA A 202 -25.56 -7.53 -3.57
N ARG A 203 -25.76 -7.60 -4.90
CA ARG A 203 -26.94 -7.02 -5.57
C ARG A 203 -28.24 -7.66 -5.13
N ARG A 204 -28.28 -8.99 -4.96
CA ARG A 204 -29.47 -9.71 -4.41
C ARG A 204 -29.80 -9.27 -2.99
N SER A 205 -28.77 -8.92 -2.21
CA SER A 205 -28.92 -8.41 -0.84
C SER A 205 -29.26 -6.91 -0.78
N GLY A 206 -29.53 -6.27 -1.92
CA GLY A 206 -29.88 -4.85 -1.99
C GLY A 206 -28.69 -3.90 -1.86
N ILE A 207 -27.47 -4.40 -2.01
CA ILE A 207 -26.24 -3.58 -1.95
C ILE A 207 -25.92 -3.05 -3.35
N THR A 208 -25.73 -1.74 -3.44
CA THR A 208 -25.20 -1.07 -4.62
C THR A 208 -23.67 -1.07 -4.57
N VAL A 209 -23.04 -1.97 -5.30
CA VAL A 209 -21.57 -1.99 -5.37
C VAL A 209 -21.09 -0.82 -6.23
N ARG A 210 -20.19 0.02 -5.67
CA ARG A 210 -19.76 1.27 -6.28
C ARG A 210 -18.31 1.26 -6.73
N ALA A 211 -17.47 0.48 -6.07
CA ALA A 211 -16.03 0.42 -6.37
C ALA A 211 -15.50 -1.00 -6.21
N MET A 212 -14.39 -1.25 -6.87
CA MET A 212 -13.63 -2.48 -6.74
C MET A 212 -12.16 -2.15 -6.54
N VAL A 213 -11.53 -2.78 -5.55
CA VAL A 213 -10.11 -2.68 -5.23
C VAL A 213 -9.37 -3.89 -5.76
N PHE A 214 -8.18 -3.68 -6.29
CA PHE A 214 -7.16 -4.72 -6.43
C PHE A 214 -5.80 -4.19 -5.93
N ILE A 215 -4.92 -5.09 -5.52
CA ILE A 215 -3.60 -4.77 -4.98
C ILE A 215 -2.56 -5.47 -5.86
N ASN A 216 -1.68 -4.72 -6.51
CA ASN A 216 -0.68 -5.26 -7.43
C ASN A 216 0.67 -4.55 -7.32
N PRO A 217 1.72 -5.23 -6.88
CA PRO A 217 1.79 -6.58 -6.27
C PRO A 217 0.97 -6.74 -4.99
N GLY A 218 0.54 -7.97 -4.70
CA GLY A 218 -0.43 -8.29 -3.66
C GLY A 218 0.08 -8.17 -2.23
N ASN A 219 -0.76 -7.69 -1.34
CA ASN A 219 -0.60 -7.75 0.11
C ASN A 219 -1.87 -8.38 0.73
N PRO A 220 -1.78 -9.55 1.34
CA PRO A 220 -0.58 -10.23 1.89
C PRO A 220 0.09 -11.26 0.95
N THR A 221 -0.40 -11.47 -0.25
CA THR A 221 -0.15 -12.65 -1.07
C THR A 221 1.17 -12.64 -1.87
N GLY A 222 1.73 -11.46 -2.16
CA GLY A 222 2.98 -11.31 -2.90
C GLY A 222 2.91 -11.65 -4.39
N ASN A 223 1.72 -11.87 -4.94
CA ASN A 223 1.51 -12.17 -6.36
C ASN A 223 1.58 -10.91 -7.23
N CYS A 224 1.92 -11.08 -8.50
CA CYS A 224 1.90 -10.05 -9.52
C CYS A 224 0.83 -10.34 -10.57
N LEU A 225 0.07 -9.30 -10.97
CA LEU A 225 -0.95 -9.42 -12.01
C LEU A 225 -0.34 -9.23 -13.40
N THR A 226 -0.77 -10.05 -14.34
CA THR A 226 -0.39 -9.95 -15.75
C THR A 226 -1.19 -8.86 -16.46
N VAL A 227 -0.74 -8.46 -17.67
CA VAL A 227 -1.53 -7.55 -18.51
C VAL A 227 -2.92 -8.10 -18.82
N PRO A 228 -3.11 -9.38 -19.18
CA PRO A 228 -4.44 -9.97 -19.32
C PRO A 228 -5.31 -9.89 -18.06
N ASP A 229 -4.73 -10.08 -16.86
CA ASP A 229 -5.47 -9.92 -15.61
C ASP A 229 -5.98 -8.48 -15.44
N LEU A 230 -5.11 -7.49 -15.67
CA LEU A 230 -5.48 -6.08 -15.61
C LEU A 230 -6.55 -5.72 -16.65
N GLN A 231 -6.47 -6.28 -17.86
CA GLN A 231 -7.53 -6.11 -18.87
C GLN A 231 -8.86 -6.70 -18.43
N GLN A 232 -8.85 -7.85 -17.74
CA GLN A 232 -10.06 -8.45 -17.18
C GLN A 232 -10.67 -7.56 -16.09
N LEU A 233 -9.86 -6.98 -15.20
CA LEU A 233 -10.32 -6.03 -14.18
C LEU A 233 -10.96 -4.78 -14.81
N VAL A 234 -10.33 -4.22 -15.84
CA VAL A 234 -10.88 -3.07 -16.57
C VAL A 234 -12.22 -3.42 -17.23
N ARG A 235 -12.32 -4.57 -17.90
CA ARG A 235 -13.58 -5.05 -18.51
C ARG A 235 -14.67 -5.28 -17.46
N PHE A 236 -14.30 -5.89 -16.33
CA PHE A 236 -15.25 -6.13 -15.23
C PHE A 236 -15.79 -4.81 -14.67
N ALA A 237 -14.91 -3.84 -14.42
CA ALA A 237 -15.31 -2.51 -13.94
C ALA A 237 -16.21 -1.79 -14.96
N TYR A 238 -15.86 -1.83 -16.24
CA TYR A 238 -16.67 -1.26 -17.33
C TYR A 238 -18.05 -1.87 -17.39
N ASN A 239 -18.13 -3.19 -17.45
CA ASN A 239 -19.39 -3.92 -17.60
C ASN A 239 -20.35 -3.74 -16.41
N ASN A 240 -19.81 -3.42 -15.24
CA ASN A 240 -20.56 -3.34 -14.01
C ASN A 240 -20.73 -1.91 -13.45
N GLY A 241 -20.13 -0.90 -14.10
CA GLY A 241 -20.20 0.50 -13.68
C GLY A 241 -19.52 0.73 -12.33
N LEU A 242 -18.28 0.24 -12.15
CA LEU A 242 -17.53 0.32 -10.91
C LEU A 242 -16.35 1.26 -11.05
N VAL A 243 -16.08 2.04 -10.02
CA VAL A 243 -14.79 2.74 -9.86
C VAL A 243 -13.71 1.70 -9.57
N LEU A 244 -12.64 1.68 -10.36
CA LEU A 244 -11.51 0.78 -10.17
C LEU A 244 -10.45 1.47 -9.31
N MET A 245 -10.09 0.86 -8.18
CA MET A 245 -9.08 1.35 -7.26
C MET A 245 -7.83 0.47 -7.37
N ALA A 246 -6.78 1.02 -7.99
CA ALA A 246 -5.52 0.32 -8.23
C ALA A 246 -4.50 0.63 -7.13
N ASP A 247 -4.38 -0.26 -6.15
CA ASP A 247 -3.35 -0.18 -5.11
C ASP A 247 -2.04 -0.75 -5.65
N GLU A 248 -1.20 0.14 -6.18
CA GLU A 248 0.06 -0.19 -6.85
C GLU A 248 1.28 0.28 -6.03
N VAL A 249 1.14 0.30 -4.69
CA VAL A 249 2.20 0.80 -3.79
C VAL A 249 3.48 -0.03 -3.82
N TYR A 250 3.41 -1.30 -4.26
CA TYR A 250 4.56 -2.21 -4.37
C TYR A 250 5.13 -2.30 -5.78
N GLN A 251 4.85 -1.37 -6.68
CA GLN A 251 5.21 -1.43 -8.10
C GLN A 251 6.71 -1.58 -8.39
N GLU A 252 7.58 -1.19 -7.46
CA GLU A 252 9.03 -1.40 -7.56
C GLU A 252 9.52 -2.68 -6.87
N ASN A 253 8.65 -3.38 -6.13
CA ASN A 253 8.96 -4.63 -5.44
C ASN A 253 8.59 -5.81 -6.32
N ILE A 254 9.39 -6.10 -7.34
CA ILE A 254 9.23 -7.21 -8.28
C ILE A 254 10.47 -8.09 -8.19
N TYR A 255 10.31 -9.41 -8.01
CA TYR A 255 11.37 -10.35 -7.68
C TYR A 255 11.56 -11.45 -8.72
N GLN A 256 10.84 -11.37 -9.84
CA GLN A 256 10.87 -12.31 -10.97
C GLN A 256 10.73 -11.57 -12.30
N ASP A 257 11.09 -12.22 -13.41
CA ASP A 257 11.10 -11.61 -14.75
C ASP A 257 9.87 -11.97 -15.60
N LYS A 258 9.06 -12.93 -15.15
CA LYS A 258 7.91 -13.45 -15.91
C LYS A 258 6.76 -12.43 -16.00
N THR A 259 6.56 -11.66 -14.93
CA THR A 259 5.46 -10.70 -14.80
C THR A 259 6.03 -9.37 -14.33
N PRO A 260 6.62 -8.56 -15.23
CA PRO A 260 7.08 -7.22 -14.90
C PRO A 260 5.87 -6.36 -14.50
N PHE A 261 6.12 -5.35 -13.67
CA PHE A 261 5.05 -4.42 -13.29
C PHE A 261 4.55 -3.64 -14.52
N THR A 262 3.25 -3.66 -14.71
CA THR A 262 2.54 -2.80 -15.66
C THR A 262 1.42 -2.10 -14.89
N SER A 263 1.33 -0.76 -15.01
CA SER A 263 0.28 -0.01 -14.32
C SER A 263 -1.09 -0.27 -14.95
N CYS A 264 -2.13 -0.27 -14.13
CA CYS A 264 -3.50 -0.34 -14.63
C CYS A 264 -3.84 0.86 -15.53
N LYS A 265 -3.29 2.04 -15.23
CA LYS A 265 -3.44 3.22 -16.10
C LYS A 265 -2.94 2.97 -17.51
N LYS A 266 -1.74 2.40 -17.66
CA LYS A 266 -1.18 2.05 -18.97
C LYS A 266 -2.09 1.07 -19.70
N VAL A 267 -2.51 0.00 -19.04
CA VAL A 267 -3.41 -1.01 -19.66
C VAL A 267 -4.72 -0.37 -20.08
N LEU A 268 -5.34 0.46 -19.23
CA LEU A 268 -6.57 1.18 -19.55
C LEU A 268 -6.39 2.05 -20.80
N ALA A 269 -5.33 2.84 -20.88
CA ALA A 269 -5.04 3.69 -22.02
C ALA A 269 -4.84 2.88 -23.31
N GLU A 270 -4.10 1.77 -23.25
CA GLU A 270 -3.79 0.90 -24.40
C GLU A 270 -5.01 0.06 -24.85
N MET A 271 -6.01 -0.18 -24.01
CA MET A 271 -7.26 -0.82 -24.40
C MET A 271 -8.12 0.07 -25.32
N GLY A 272 -7.86 1.37 -25.36
CA GLY A 272 -8.58 2.29 -26.21
C GLY A 272 -10.07 2.42 -25.89
N ARG A 273 -10.83 2.95 -26.84
CA ARG A 273 -12.28 3.11 -26.70
C ARG A 273 -13.02 1.77 -26.66
N PRO A 274 -14.10 1.62 -25.89
CA PRO A 274 -14.68 2.66 -25.02
C PRO A 274 -14.00 2.77 -23.62
N PHE A 275 -13.14 1.81 -23.26
CA PHE A 275 -12.61 1.65 -21.91
C PHE A 275 -11.82 2.88 -21.44
N ALA A 276 -10.85 3.33 -22.23
CA ALA A 276 -9.95 4.44 -21.90
C ALA A 276 -10.67 5.76 -21.60
N GLU A 277 -11.89 5.93 -22.11
CA GLU A 277 -12.67 7.16 -21.93
C GLU A 277 -13.81 7.01 -20.89
N THR A 278 -14.07 5.80 -20.43
CA THR A 278 -15.26 5.53 -19.60
C THR A 278 -14.93 4.98 -18.23
N VAL A 279 -13.93 4.10 -18.13
CA VAL A 279 -13.62 3.44 -16.85
C VAL A 279 -13.00 4.46 -15.90
N GLU A 280 -13.69 4.67 -14.78
CA GLU A 280 -13.19 5.49 -13.67
C GLU A 280 -12.11 4.71 -12.92
N LEU A 281 -10.88 5.25 -12.91
CA LEU A 281 -9.73 4.63 -12.27
C LEU A 281 -9.08 5.60 -11.29
N VAL A 282 -8.75 5.09 -10.08
CA VAL A 282 -7.88 5.79 -9.12
C VAL A 282 -6.66 4.93 -8.86
N SER A 283 -5.48 5.46 -9.14
CA SER A 283 -4.19 4.77 -8.96
C SER A 283 -3.44 5.33 -7.76
N PHE A 284 -2.91 4.46 -6.90
CA PHE A 284 -2.23 4.83 -5.66
C PHE A 284 -0.76 4.44 -5.68
N HIS A 285 0.10 5.32 -5.17
CA HIS A 285 1.52 5.05 -4.96
C HIS A 285 2.07 5.79 -3.73
N THR A 286 3.27 5.40 -3.26
CA THR A 286 3.87 5.95 -2.03
C THR A 286 5.38 5.76 -1.99
N VAL A 287 6.08 6.65 -1.29
CA VAL A 287 7.51 6.52 -0.96
C VAL A 287 7.78 5.49 0.15
N SER A 288 6.73 4.99 0.79
CA SER A 288 6.82 4.04 1.92
C SER A 288 7.32 2.65 1.53
N LYS A 289 7.26 2.30 0.25
CA LYS A 289 7.55 0.96 -0.28
C LYS A 289 8.66 1.02 -1.32
N GLY A 290 8.78 0.01 -2.14
CA GLY A 290 9.88 -0.11 -3.08
C GLY A 290 11.20 -0.33 -2.36
N VAL A 291 12.26 0.22 -2.92
CA VAL A 291 13.59 0.25 -2.29
C VAL A 291 13.79 1.49 -1.40
N TYR A 292 12.89 2.45 -1.47
CA TYR A 292 12.92 3.65 -0.62
C TYR A 292 12.59 3.33 0.83
N GLY A 293 11.48 2.66 1.08
CA GLY A 293 11.09 2.23 2.42
C GLY A 293 10.85 3.37 3.41
N GLU A 294 10.61 4.59 2.93
CA GLU A 294 10.48 5.81 3.75
C GLU A 294 9.07 5.91 4.39
N CYS A 295 8.69 4.85 5.11
CA CYS A 295 7.34 4.72 5.70
C CYS A 295 6.98 5.87 6.65
N GLY A 296 7.96 6.38 7.38
CA GLY A 296 7.77 7.45 8.38
C GLY A 296 7.59 8.84 7.78
N LEU A 297 8.06 9.08 6.55
CA LEU A 297 7.97 10.39 5.90
C LEU A 297 6.56 10.70 5.38
N ARG A 298 5.69 9.69 5.28
CA ARG A 298 4.27 9.83 4.90
C ARG A 298 4.06 10.55 3.58
N GLY A 299 4.80 10.20 2.54
CA GLY A 299 4.60 10.69 1.18
C GLY A 299 3.84 9.69 0.32
N GLY A 300 2.80 10.13 -0.35
CA GLY A 300 2.02 9.33 -1.29
C GLY A 300 1.23 10.19 -2.25
N TYR A 301 0.66 9.58 -3.28
CA TYR A 301 -0.23 10.25 -4.21
C TYR A 301 -1.34 9.31 -4.69
N MET A 302 -2.40 9.90 -5.19
CA MET A 302 -3.36 9.26 -6.09
C MET A 302 -3.46 10.04 -7.39
N GLU A 303 -3.71 9.31 -8.49
CA GLU A 303 -4.05 9.85 -9.79
C GLU A 303 -5.50 9.50 -10.13
N LEU A 304 -6.30 10.50 -10.49
CA LEU A 304 -7.66 10.32 -10.98
C LEU A 304 -7.67 10.18 -12.50
N THR A 305 -8.37 9.18 -13.02
CA THR A 305 -8.59 8.98 -14.46
C THR A 305 -10.10 8.84 -14.72
N ASN A 306 -10.62 9.63 -15.62
CA ASN A 306 -12.05 9.67 -16.00
C ASN A 306 -13.03 9.97 -14.83
N ILE A 307 -12.58 10.60 -13.77
CA ILE A 307 -13.43 11.03 -12.66
C ILE A 307 -14.09 12.38 -13.02
N ASP A 308 -15.38 12.54 -12.73
CA ASP A 308 -16.10 13.82 -12.91
C ASP A 308 -15.36 14.96 -12.19
N ALA A 309 -15.08 16.03 -12.90
CA ALA A 309 -14.35 17.19 -12.37
C ALA A 309 -14.98 17.76 -11.09
N ARG A 310 -16.32 17.75 -10.99
CA ARG A 310 -17.02 18.22 -9.79
C ARG A 310 -16.79 17.29 -8.58
N VAL A 311 -16.59 15.99 -8.82
CA VAL A 311 -16.19 15.04 -7.76
C VAL A 311 -14.75 15.31 -7.32
N SER A 312 -13.85 15.59 -8.27
CA SER A 312 -12.48 16.02 -7.96
C SER A 312 -12.46 17.32 -7.12
N ASP A 313 -13.33 18.29 -7.41
CA ASP A 313 -13.48 19.52 -6.63
C ASP A 313 -13.96 19.23 -5.20
N GLU A 314 -14.90 18.30 -5.02
CA GLU A 314 -15.34 17.87 -3.68
C GLU A 314 -14.23 17.16 -2.91
N MET A 315 -13.43 16.32 -3.58
CA MET A 315 -12.24 15.70 -2.97
C MET A 315 -11.23 16.76 -2.56
N TYR A 316 -11.00 17.78 -3.40
CA TYR A 316 -10.13 18.91 -3.07
C TYR A 316 -10.62 19.66 -1.82
N LYS A 317 -11.91 19.90 -1.71
CA LYS A 317 -12.52 20.51 -0.52
C LYS A 317 -12.27 19.67 0.73
N LEU A 318 -12.39 18.34 0.65
CA LEU A 318 -12.07 17.44 1.78
C LEU A 318 -10.59 17.53 2.17
N CYS A 319 -9.68 17.59 1.19
CA CYS A 319 -8.26 17.80 1.45
C CYS A 319 -8.01 19.15 2.16
N SER A 320 -8.75 20.20 1.78
CA SER A 320 -8.61 21.55 2.32
C SER A 320 -8.99 21.64 3.81
N ILE A 321 -9.82 20.73 4.32
CA ILE A 321 -10.11 20.63 5.76
C ILE A 321 -8.84 20.31 6.55
N ASN A 322 -7.91 19.53 5.97
CA ASN A 322 -6.62 19.21 6.58
C ASN A 322 -5.50 20.21 6.21
N LEU A 323 -5.84 21.33 5.54
CA LEU A 323 -4.95 22.37 5.02
C LEU A 323 -4.05 21.86 3.89
N SER A 324 -3.04 21.06 4.19
CA SER A 324 -2.16 20.46 3.18
C SER A 324 -1.56 19.12 3.68
N PRO A 325 -1.13 18.26 2.76
CA PRO A 325 -0.26 17.14 3.13
C PRO A 325 1.05 17.65 3.72
N ASN A 326 1.74 16.83 4.53
CA ASN A 326 3.02 17.25 5.08
C ASN A 326 4.06 17.49 3.96
N VAL A 327 4.72 18.62 4.02
CA VAL A 327 5.63 19.07 2.96
C VAL A 327 6.89 18.22 2.88
N THR A 328 7.37 17.71 4.01
CA THR A 328 8.50 16.77 4.07
C THR A 328 8.23 15.50 3.26
N GLY A 329 7.03 14.91 3.42
CA GLY A 329 6.61 13.75 2.65
C GLY A 329 6.44 14.05 1.15
N GLN A 330 5.99 15.25 0.81
CA GLN A 330 5.89 15.70 -0.59
C GLN A 330 7.27 15.78 -1.25
N VAL A 331 8.26 16.36 -0.59
CA VAL A 331 9.65 16.45 -1.11
C VAL A 331 10.23 15.05 -1.29
N ALA A 332 10.05 14.17 -0.30
CA ALA A 332 10.52 12.78 -0.40
C ALA A 332 9.87 12.04 -1.57
N LEU A 333 8.57 12.25 -1.80
CA LEU A 333 7.84 11.68 -2.94
C LEU A 333 8.36 12.21 -4.27
N GLY A 334 8.61 13.52 -4.38
CA GLY A 334 9.19 14.14 -5.57
C GLY A 334 10.57 13.56 -5.90
N LEU A 335 11.42 13.35 -4.87
CA LEU A 335 12.73 12.71 -5.02
C LEU A 335 12.63 11.24 -5.49
N MET A 336 11.62 10.50 -5.05
CA MET A 336 11.34 9.16 -5.56
C MET A 336 10.94 9.22 -7.04
N CYS A 337 10.03 10.13 -7.39
CA CYS A 337 9.53 10.29 -8.75
C CYS A 337 10.58 10.85 -9.71
N ASN A 338 11.53 11.61 -9.23
CA ASN A 338 12.59 12.23 -10.02
C ASN A 338 13.99 11.96 -9.42
N PRO A 339 14.46 10.69 -9.45
CA PRO A 339 15.78 10.31 -8.91
C PRO A 339 16.91 10.88 -9.76
N PRO A 340 18.19 10.76 -9.32
CA PRO A 340 19.35 11.11 -10.10
C PRO A 340 19.32 10.50 -11.50
N ARG A 341 19.75 11.27 -12.51
CA ARG A 341 19.74 10.87 -13.92
C ARG A 341 21.14 10.46 -14.39
N PRO A 342 21.24 9.67 -15.47
CA PRO A 342 22.54 9.42 -16.11
C PRO A 342 23.30 10.73 -16.35
N GLY A 343 24.58 10.76 -15.95
CA GLY A 343 25.44 11.94 -16.04
C GLY A 343 25.43 12.86 -14.82
N SER A 344 24.51 12.68 -13.86
CA SER A 344 24.59 13.39 -12.57
C SER A 344 25.56 12.70 -11.61
N GLU A 345 26.14 13.48 -10.70
CA GLU A 345 27.19 13.03 -9.75
C GLU A 345 26.71 11.85 -8.89
N SER A 346 25.50 11.92 -8.38
CA SER A 346 24.92 10.89 -7.49
C SER A 346 24.37 9.66 -8.21
N TYR A 347 24.27 9.66 -9.56
CA TYR A 347 23.58 8.61 -10.31
C TYR A 347 24.12 7.20 -10.04
N ALA A 348 25.43 7.02 -10.21
CA ALA A 348 26.07 5.70 -10.07
C ALA A 348 25.89 5.12 -8.67
N ASN A 349 26.04 5.96 -7.62
CA ASN A 349 25.85 5.53 -6.25
C ASN A 349 24.38 5.18 -5.95
N ASN A 350 23.46 6.01 -6.41
CA ASN A 350 22.01 5.78 -6.22
C ASN A 350 21.56 4.48 -6.89
N MET A 351 22.03 4.20 -8.10
CA MET A 351 21.72 2.95 -8.80
C MET A 351 22.29 1.72 -8.09
N ARG A 352 23.55 1.81 -7.61
CA ARG A 352 24.17 0.73 -6.84
C ARG A 352 23.42 0.44 -5.54
N GLU A 353 23.03 1.47 -4.78
CA GLU A 353 22.26 1.29 -3.55
C GLU A 353 20.91 0.62 -3.81
N LYS A 354 20.18 1.06 -4.85
CA LYS A 354 18.90 0.45 -5.26
C LYS A 354 19.08 -1.00 -5.66
N ASP A 355 20.08 -1.32 -6.48
CA ASP A 355 20.34 -2.69 -6.92
C ASP A 355 20.69 -3.61 -5.75
N VAL A 356 21.57 -3.20 -4.85
CA VAL A 356 21.93 -3.98 -3.66
C VAL A 356 20.71 -4.30 -2.80
N LEU A 357 19.81 -3.34 -2.60
CA LEU A 357 18.59 -3.55 -1.84
C LEU A 357 17.63 -4.50 -2.57
N LEU A 358 17.42 -4.31 -3.87
CA LEU A 358 16.55 -5.17 -4.66
C LEU A 358 17.06 -6.60 -4.72
N GLN A 359 18.35 -6.82 -4.99
CA GLN A 359 18.95 -8.15 -5.00
C GLN A 359 18.85 -8.84 -3.63
N SER A 360 18.97 -8.08 -2.54
CA SER A 360 18.75 -8.61 -1.19
C SER A 360 17.30 -9.06 -0.97
N LEU A 361 16.33 -8.30 -1.47
CA LEU A 361 14.90 -8.66 -1.39
C LEU A 361 14.58 -9.91 -2.23
N ILE A 362 15.13 -10.00 -3.44
CA ILE A 362 14.98 -11.16 -4.33
C ILE A 362 15.49 -12.44 -3.63
N ARG A 363 16.70 -12.40 -3.05
CA ARG A 363 17.26 -13.56 -2.33
C ARG A 363 16.40 -13.96 -1.15
N ARG A 364 15.92 -12.98 -0.36
CA ARG A 364 15.07 -13.24 0.82
C ARG A 364 13.71 -13.81 0.42
N ALA A 365 13.10 -13.31 -0.65
CA ALA A 365 11.84 -13.84 -1.15
C ALA A 365 11.93 -15.32 -1.54
N ARG A 366 13.01 -15.72 -2.24
CA ARG A 366 13.29 -17.13 -2.58
C ARG A 366 13.55 -17.96 -1.34
N SER A 367 14.46 -17.50 -0.47
CA SER A 367 14.84 -18.25 0.74
C SER A 367 13.66 -18.51 1.66
N ILE A 368 12.75 -17.56 1.85
CA ILE A 368 11.59 -17.74 2.72
C ILE A 368 10.56 -18.71 2.11
N THR A 369 10.32 -18.61 0.80
CA THR A 369 9.43 -19.53 0.09
C THR A 369 9.96 -20.97 0.17
N ASP A 370 11.25 -21.17 -0.10
CA ASP A 370 11.91 -22.49 -0.03
C ASP A 370 11.87 -23.04 1.40
N ALA A 371 12.15 -22.20 2.40
CA ALA A 371 12.11 -22.60 3.81
C ALA A 371 10.71 -23.06 4.23
N PHE A 372 9.65 -22.32 3.89
CA PHE A 372 8.28 -22.73 4.20
C PHE A 372 7.92 -24.04 3.52
N ASN A 373 8.24 -24.21 2.24
CA ASN A 373 7.92 -25.41 1.48
C ASN A 373 8.76 -26.64 1.90
N SER A 374 9.80 -26.44 2.70
CA SER A 374 10.57 -27.55 3.32
C SER A 374 9.97 -28.09 4.61
N LEU A 375 8.96 -27.42 5.16
CA LEU A 375 8.31 -27.78 6.41
C LEU A 375 7.07 -28.65 6.17
N ASP A 376 6.92 -29.72 6.94
CA ASP A 376 5.72 -30.57 6.89
C ASP A 376 4.47 -29.74 7.30
N GLY A 377 3.43 -29.81 6.47
CA GLY A 377 2.16 -29.12 6.72
C GLY A 377 2.18 -27.62 6.44
N VAL A 378 3.24 -27.08 5.82
CA VAL A 378 3.31 -25.69 5.38
C VAL A 378 3.51 -25.65 3.87
N THR A 379 2.73 -24.83 3.18
CA THR A 379 2.91 -24.56 1.75
C THR A 379 2.86 -23.07 1.50
N CYS A 380 3.72 -22.55 0.63
CA CYS A 380 3.79 -21.15 0.29
C CYS A 380 3.92 -20.99 -1.23
N GLU A 381 3.03 -20.23 -1.82
CA GLU A 381 3.16 -19.82 -3.21
C GLU A 381 4.40 -18.91 -3.39
N GLU A 382 4.93 -18.84 -4.61
CA GLU A 382 6.08 -18.00 -4.91
C GLU A 382 5.80 -16.53 -4.52
N THR A 383 6.74 -15.93 -3.78
CA THR A 383 6.68 -14.50 -3.48
C THR A 383 7.23 -13.71 -4.69
N GLU A 384 6.35 -13.37 -5.62
CA GLU A 384 6.69 -12.69 -6.87
C GLU A 384 7.02 -11.21 -6.68
N GLY A 385 6.46 -10.60 -5.63
CA GLY A 385 6.63 -9.17 -5.34
C GLY A 385 6.19 -8.78 -3.94
N ALA A 386 6.02 -7.48 -3.73
CA ALA A 386 5.66 -6.85 -2.45
C ALA A 386 6.72 -7.07 -1.36
N LEU A 387 6.31 -7.17 -0.08
CA LEU A 387 7.21 -7.34 1.08
C LEU A 387 6.78 -8.51 1.98
N TYR A 388 5.91 -9.39 1.50
CA TYR A 388 5.22 -10.38 2.32
C TYR A 388 5.18 -11.75 1.67
N SER A 389 5.18 -12.79 2.52
CA SER A 389 4.79 -14.15 2.17
C SER A 389 3.53 -14.54 2.95
N PHE A 390 2.68 -15.37 2.36
CA PHE A 390 1.41 -15.77 2.94
C PHE A 390 1.26 -17.30 2.91
N PRO A 391 2.07 -18.03 3.73
CA PRO A 391 2.05 -19.47 3.77
C PRO A 391 0.75 -20.00 4.35
N LYS A 392 0.29 -21.11 3.80
CA LYS A 392 -0.81 -21.92 4.29
C LYS A 392 -0.27 -22.96 5.27
N ILE A 393 -0.98 -23.15 6.37
CA ILE A 393 -0.64 -24.13 7.39
C ILE A 393 -1.76 -25.18 7.53
N VAL A 394 -1.37 -26.45 7.61
CA VAL A 394 -2.27 -27.54 7.96
C VAL A 394 -2.16 -27.75 9.47
N LEU A 395 -3.22 -27.41 10.20
CA LEU A 395 -3.25 -27.56 11.66
C LEU A 395 -3.68 -28.97 12.04
N PRO A 396 -2.91 -29.68 12.91
CA PRO A 396 -3.32 -30.96 13.45
C PRO A 396 -4.60 -30.85 14.27
N ARG A 397 -5.37 -31.92 14.36
CA ARG A 397 -6.61 -31.97 15.15
C ARG A 397 -6.42 -31.52 16.60
N ALA A 398 -5.32 -31.94 17.24
CA ALA A 398 -5.00 -31.52 18.60
C ALA A 398 -4.83 -29.98 18.74
N ALA A 399 -4.20 -29.32 17.75
CA ALA A 399 -4.07 -27.86 17.72
C ALA A 399 -5.43 -27.16 17.53
N MET A 400 -6.31 -27.73 16.69
CA MET A 400 -7.67 -27.23 16.50
C MET A 400 -8.50 -27.34 17.80
N GLU A 401 -8.40 -28.45 18.51
CA GLU A 401 -9.06 -28.66 19.79
C GLU A 401 -8.52 -27.72 20.87
N ALA A 402 -7.22 -27.50 20.93
CA ALA A 402 -6.58 -26.54 21.85
C ALA A 402 -7.02 -25.11 21.57
N ALA A 403 -7.07 -24.68 20.31
CA ALA A 403 -7.57 -23.36 19.91
C ALA A 403 -9.02 -23.17 20.37
N LYS A 404 -9.88 -24.17 20.13
CA LYS A 404 -11.28 -24.15 20.56
C LYS A 404 -11.41 -24.05 22.08
N ALA A 405 -10.61 -24.82 22.82
CA ALA A 405 -10.58 -24.78 24.29
C ALA A 405 -10.13 -23.39 24.81
N ALA A 406 -9.22 -22.74 24.10
CA ALA A 406 -8.77 -21.38 24.40
C ALA A 406 -9.76 -20.27 23.93
N GLY A 407 -10.86 -20.63 23.26
CA GLY A 407 -11.83 -19.68 22.70
C GLY A 407 -11.25 -18.82 21.58
N LYS A 408 -10.29 -19.34 20.80
CA LYS A 408 -9.58 -18.61 19.75
C LYS A 408 -9.77 -19.24 18.37
N ALA A 409 -9.67 -18.40 17.33
CA ALA A 409 -9.55 -18.90 15.97
C ALA A 409 -8.23 -19.70 15.82
N PRO A 410 -8.21 -20.79 15.04
CA PRO A 410 -7.05 -21.67 14.96
C PRO A 410 -5.76 -20.99 14.52
N ASP A 411 -5.80 -20.11 13.54
CA ASP A 411 -4.66 -19.34 13.06
C ASP A 411 -4.16 -18.28 14.07
N VAL A 412 -5.08 -17.66 14.81
CA VAL A 412 -4.74 -16.74 15.91
C VAL A 412 -4.03 -17.50 17.03
N PHE A 413 -4.56 -18.66 17.42
CA PHE A 413 -3.94 -19.53 18.43
C PHE A 413 -2.54 -19.97 17.99
N TYR A 414 -2.39 -20.40 16.73
CA TYR A 414 -1.08 -20.76 16.17
C TYR A 414 -0.08 -19.60 16.26
N CYS A 415 -0.47 -18.38 15.83
CA CYS A 415 0.41 -17.21 15.89
C CYS A 415 0.79 -16.81 17.33
N LEU A 416 -0.10 -16.99 18.31
CA LEU A 416 0.19 -16.76 19.72
C LEU A 416 1.21 -17.76 20.27
N GLU A 417 1.03 -19.04 19.97
CA GLU A 417 1.98 -20.07 20.39
C GLU A 417 3.34 -19.91 19.68
N LEU A 418 3.34 -19.58 18.39
CA LEU A 418 4.55 -19.26 17.64
C LEU A 418 5.31 -18.10 18.28
N LEU A 419 4.63 -17.03 18.64
CA LEU A 419 5.23 -15.90 19.35
C LEU A 419 5.79 -16.33 20.70
N LYS A 420 5.05 -17.11 21.46
CA LYS A 420 5.44 -17.57 22.78
C LYS A 420 6.68 -18.44 22.75
N GLU A 421 6.79 -19.37 21.80
CA GLU A 421 7.89 -20.32 21.70
C GLU A 421 9.12 -19.71 21.02
N THR A 422 8.93 -18.95 19.96
CA THR A 422 10.03 -18.48 19.11
C THR A 422 10.33 -16.97 19.21
N GLY A 423 9.40 -16.17 19.69
CA GLY A 423 9.46 -14.72 19.64
C GLY A 423 9.05 -14.10 18.30
N LEU A 424 8.60 -14.91 17.33
CA LEU A 424 8.18 -14.42 16.01
C LEU A 424 6.74 -13.89 16.07
N SER A 425 6.58 -12.59 15.77
CA SER A 425 5.29 -11.90 15.77
C SER A 425 4.75 -11.77 14.35
N CYS A 426 3.87 -12.71 13.96
CA CYS A 426 3.19 -12.73 12.66
C CYS A 426 1.76 -12.17 12.75
N VAL A 427 1.13 -11.93 11.61
CA VAL A 427 -0.30 -11.59 11.54
C VAL A 427 -1.07 -12.83 11.05
N PRO A 428 -2.09 -13.30 11.79
CA PRO A 428 -2.89 -14.45 11.38
C PRO A 428 -3.69 -14.16 10.11
N GLY A 429 -3.91 -15.19 9.28
CA GLY A 429 -4.57 -15.10 8.00
C GLY A 429 -6.00 -14.57 8.07
N SER A 430 -6.72 -14.89 9.17
CA SER A 430 -8.07 -14.36 9.43
C SER A 430 -8.13 -12.83 9.46
N GLY A 431 -7.02 -12.16 9.80
CA GLY A 431 -6.93 -10.70 9.77
C GLY A 431 -6.92 -10.10 8.37
N PHE A 432 -6.63 -10.89 7.35
CA PHE A 432 -6.67 -10.51 5.93
C PHE A 432 -7.91 -11.06 5.20
N GLY A 433 -8.64 -11.96 5.84
CA GLY A 433 -9.60 -12.84 5.21
C GLY A 433 -8.91 -14.03 4.55
N GLN A 434 -9.57 -15.18 4.54
CA GLN A 434 -9.09 -16.41 3.90
C GLN A 434 -10.28 -17.32 3.59
N ALA A 435 -10.10 -18.26 2.67
CA ALA A 435 -11.16 -19.23 2.33
C ALA A 435 -11.50 -20.08 3.55
N GLU A 436 -12.78 -20.42 3.71
CA GLU A 436 -13.25 -21.24 4.82
C GLU A 436 -12.49 -22.58 4.90
N GLY A 437 -12.09 -22.96 6.10
CA GLY A 437 -11.32 -24.19 6.35
C GLY A 437 -9.84 -24.10 5.98
N THR A 438 -9.34 -22.94 5.58
CA THR A 438 -7.92 -22.70 5.33
C THR A 438 -7.31 -21.81 6.42
N TYR A 439 -6.04 -21.99 6.71
CA TYR A 439 -5.31 -21.22 7.73
C TYR A 439 -4.00 -20.75 7.17
N HIS A 440 -3.73 -19.46 7.37
CA HIS A 440 -2.52 -18.78 6.89
C HIS A 440 -1.97 -17.85 7.97
N PHE A 441 -0.75 -17.35 7.74
CA PHE A 441 -0.20 -16.20 8.43
C PHE A 441 0.65 -15.36 7.46
N ARG A 442 0.93 -14.14 7.84
CA ARG A 442 1.79 -13.27 7.04
C ARG A 442 3.03 -12.89 7.83
#